data_eff26e996f631a9875e6860c3ebf9a0a
#
_entry.id   eff26e996f631a9875e6860c3ebf9a0a
#
_cell.length_a   1.000
_cell.length_b   1.000
_cell.length_c   1.000
_cell.angle_alpha   90.00
_cell.angle_beta   90.00
_cell.angle_gamma   90.00
#
_symmetry.space_group_name_H-M   'P 1'
#
loop_
_entity.id
_entity.type
_entity.pdbx_description
1 polymer ?
#
loop_
_entity_poly.entity_id
_entity_poly.type
_entity_poly.pdbx_seq_one_letter_code
_entity_poly.pdbx_strand_id
1 'polypeptide(L)'
;METTRRSLILAGAATALAAPFVLTAPARADLAPTRTMRGGANNYRPGAALTNRIGAGGFTMSGTVRQAGDGAPLEGIRIQIWAHTTEGHERDWESHGATLTDANGVYRMDMPQIVPAFGQPHGHLAYDADYGRGGFKTVFLRPIMRSARNTSLEANFVLAPA
;
A
#
# COMPACT_ATOMS: atom_id res chain seq x y z
N MET A 1 47.85 36.35 67.30
CA MET A 1 46.71 35.47 67.68
C MET A 1 45.81 35.36 66.48
N GLU A 2 46.00 34.29 65.68
CA GLU A 2 45.19 34.05 64.51
C GLU A 2 44.18 32.95 64.81
N THR A 3 42.90 33.25 64.62
CA THR A 3 41.79 32.31 64.76
C THR A 3 41.39 31.76 63.40
N THR A 4 41.75 30.53 63.17
CA THR A 4 41.43 29.78 61.92
C THR A 4 39.96 29.33 61.97
N ARG A 5 39.13 29.82 61.03
CA ARG A 5 37.74 29.36 60.82
C ARG A 5 37.76 28.21 59.89
N ARG A 6 37.38 27.02 60.37
CA ARG A 6 37.16 25.83 59.57
C ARG A 6 35.75 25.89 59.02
N SER A 7 35.64 26.00 57.67
CA SER A 7 34.37 25.84 56.95
C SER A 7 34.07 24.36 56.76
N LEU A 8 32.94 23.92 57.30
CA LEU A 8 32.37 22.62 57.02
C LEU A 8 31.59 22.73 55.70
N ILE A 9 32.01 21.96 54.66
CA ILE A 9 31.28 21.78 53.41
C ILE A 9 30.39 20.56 53.61
N LEU A 10 29.06 20.76 53.70
CA LEU A 10 28.09 19.68 53.58
C LEU A 10 27.92 19.32 52.11
N ALA A 11 28.39 18.14 51.73
CA ALA A 11 28.09 17.54 50.43
C ALA A 11 26.70 16.92 50.47
N GLY A 12 25.70 17.56 49.87
CA GLY A 12 24.37 17.02 49.67
C GLY A 12 24.38 16.05 48.46
N ALA A 13 24.20 14.76 48.72
CA ALA A 13 23.98 13.78 47.65
C ALA A 13 22.56 13.89 47.13
N ALA A 14 22.38 14.43 45.92
CA ALA A 14 21.12 14.41 45.20
C ALA A 14 20.93 13.02 44.55
N THR A 15 20.10 12.17 45.14
CA THR A 15 19.64 10.94 44.52
C THR A 15 18.59 11.27 43.43
N ALA A 16 19.00 11.25 42.19
CA ALA A 16 18.09 11.35 41.04
C ALA A 16 17.32 10.04 40.92
N LEU A 17 16.03 10.05 41.25
CA LEU A 17 15.08 8.97 40.96
C LEU A 17 14.83 8.97 39.44
N ALA A 18 15.48 8.08 38.73
CA ALA A 18 15.18 7.80 37.34
C ALA A 18 13.82 7.07 37.28
N ALA A 19 12.76 7.79 36.91
CA ALA A 19 11.49 7.16 36.59
C ALA A 19 11.66 6.34 35.30
N PRO A 20 11.17 5.08 35.26
CA PRO A 20 11.23 4.30 34.03
C PRO A 20 10.33 4.97 32.98
N PHE A 21 10.92 5.44 31.88
CA PHE A 21 10.18 5.82 30.68
C PHE A 21 9.57 4.54 30.09
N VAL A 22 8.30 4.30 30.34
CA VAL A 22 7.53 3.30 29.61
C VAL A 22 7.29 3.89 28.22
N LEU A 23 8.09 3.45 27.26
CA LEU A 23 7.82 3.69 25.85
C LEU A 23 6.55 2.92 25.51
N THR A 24 5.39 3.56 25.60
CA THR A 24 4.16 3.02 25.01
C THR A 24 4.36 3.04 23.50
N ALA A 25 4.48 1.87 22.90
CA ALA A 25 4.43 1.73 21.46
C ALA A 25 3.14 2.41 20.95
N PRO A 26 3.21 3.21 19.86
CA PRO A 26 2.02 3.83 19.32
C PRO A 26 1.00 2.74 19.04
N ALA A 27 -0.25 2.94 19.49
CA ALA A 27 -1.34 2.03 19.19
C ALA A 27 -1.40 1.86 17.67
N ARG A 28 -1.15 0.65 17.16
CA ARG A 28 -1.31 0.34 15.75
C ARG A 28 -2.79 0.52 15.43
N ALA A 29 -3.09 1.35 14.43
CA ALA A 29 -4.46 1.49 13.96
C ALA A 29 -4.93 0.12 13.47
N ASP A 30 -6.07 -0.33 13.98
CA ASP A 30 -6.71 -1.56 13.51
C ASP A 30 -7.25 -1.31 12.09
N LEU A 31 -6.48 -1.71 11.07
CA LEU A 31 -6.84 -1.52 9.68
C LEU A 31 -7.90 -2.53 9.26
N ALA A 32 -9.09 -2.02 8.95
CA ALA A 32 -10.18 -2.84 8.42
C ALA A 32 -9.82 -3.38 7.01
N PRO A 33 -10.17 -4.64 6.71
CA PRO A 33 -9.91 -5.23 5.41
C PRO A 33 -10.59 -4.48 4.27
N THR A 34 -9.89 -4.34 3.17
CA THR A 34 -10.46 -3.85 1.91
C THR A 34 -11.52 -4.83 1.40
N ARG A 35 -12.69 -4.29 1.04
CA ARG A 35 -13.77 -5.08 0.44
C ARG A 35 -13.66 -5.07 -1.08
N THR A 36 -13.99 -6.19 -1.70
CA THR A 36 -14.16 -6.24 -3.16
C THR A 36 -15.20 -5.22 -3.61
N MET A 37 -14.82 -4.38 -4.58
CA MET A 37 -15.71 -3.37 -5.16
C MET A 37 -16.61 -4.00 -6.22
N ARG A 38 -17.85 -3.49 -6.33
CA ARG A 38 -18.76 -3.90 -7.41
C ARG A 38 -18.13 -3.63 -8.78
N GLY A 39 -18.11 -4.65 -9.64
CA GLY A 39 -17.50 -4.57 -10.96
C GLY A 39 -15.96 -4.61 -10.95
N GLY A 40 -15.32 -4.80 -9.78
CA GLY A 40 -13.88 -4.93 -9.69
C GLY A 40 -13.30 -6.07 -10.51
N ALA A 41 -14.00 -7.20 -10.55
CA ALA A 41 -13.60 -8.38 -11.31
C ALA A 41 -14.02 -8.36 -12.79
N ASN A 42 -14.64 -7.29 -13.28
CA ASN A 42 -15.03 -7.21 -14.69
C ASN A 42 -13.81 -7.35 -15.60
N ASN A 43 -13.93 -8.22 -16.60
CA ASN A 43 -12.87 -8.53 -17.56
C ASN A 43 -11.56 -9.08 -16.93
N TYR A 44 -11.59 -9.52 -15.66
CA TYR A 44 -10.45 -10.15 -15.05
C TYR A 44 -9.99 -11.38 -15.87
N ARG A 45 -8.69 -11.45 -16.14
CA ARG A 45 -8.03 -12.55 -16.85
C ARG A 45 -6.89 -13.07 -15.97
N PRO A 46 -7.07 -14.21 -15.28
CA PRO A 46 -6.05 -14.73 -14.37
C PRO A 46 -4.74 -15.01 -15.10
N GLY A 47 -3.61 -14.83 -14.39
CA GLY A 47 -2.30 -15.21 -14.91
C GLY A 47 -1.64 -14.20 -15.84
N ALA A 48 -2.06 -12.92 -15.85
CA ALA A 48 -1.34 -11.88 -16.58
C ALA A 48 0.16 -11.86 -16.23
N ALA A 49 1.01 -11.57 -17.22
CA ALA A 49 2.46 -11.60 -17.04
C ALA A 49 2.97 -10.61 -16.00
N LEU A 50 4.01 -10.99 -15.27
CA LEU A 50 4.72 -10.06 -14.41
C LEU A 50 5.46 -9.02 -15.26
N THR A 51 5.16 -7.74 -15.01
CA THR A 51 5.77 -6.59 -15.68
C THR A 51 5.64 -5.36 -14.80
N ASN A 52 6.48 -4.37 -15.01
CA ASN A 52 6.32 -3.04 -14.43
C ASN A 52 5.72 -2.04 -15.41
N ARG A 53 5.43 -2.47 -16.65
CA ARG A 53 4.90 -1.62 -17.71
C ARG A 53 3.95 -2.38 -18.63
N ILE A 54 2.83 -1.75 -18.95
CA ILE A 54 1.89 -2.14 -20.01
C ILE A 54 2.03 -1.09 -21.14
N GLY A 55 2.13 -1.52 -22.39
CA GLY A 55 2.21 -0.62 -23.55
C GLY A 55 3.30 0.45 -23.43
N ALA A 56 3.07 1.63 -24.01
CA ALA A 56 4.04 2.73 -24.03
C ALA A 56 4.22 3.43 -22.67
N GLY A 57 3.33 3.23 -21.73
CA GLY A 57 3.35 3.93 -20.44
C GLY A 57 2.76 5.34 -20.52
N GLY A 58 3.10 6.19 -19.54
CA GLY A 58 2.63 7.59 -19.47
C GLY A 58 1.59 7.84 -18.38
N PHE A 59 0.96 6.80 -17.86
CA PHE A 59 0.08 6.83 -16.70
C PHE A 59 0.63 5.90 -15.62
N THR A 60 0.54 6.28 -14.35
CA THR A 60 0.99 5.46 -13.24
C THR A 60 -0.17 4.94 -12.41
N MET A 61 -0.27 3.61 -12.28
CA MET A 61 -1.08 2.95 -11.26
C MET A 61 -0.18 2.55 -10.10
N SER A 62 -0.53 2.93 -8.87
CA SER A 62 0.28 2.61 -7.69
C SER A 62 -0.57 2.45 -6.44
N GLY A 63 0.07 1.98 -5.36
CA GLY A 63 -0.57 1.87 -4.07
C GLY A 63 0.26 1.04 -3.09
N THR A 64 -0.35 0.75 -1.95
CA THR A 64 0.24 -0.07 -0.90
C THR A 64 -0.60 -1.30 -0.61
N VAL A 65 0.05 -2.38 -0.17
CA VAL A 65 -0.60 -3.58 0.33
C VAL A 65 -0.18 -3.81 1.78
N ARG A 66 -1.15 -3.87 2.67
CA ARG A 66 -0.95 -4.04 4.10
C ARG A 66 -1.78 -5.18 4.63
N GLN A 67 -1.33 -5.77 5.74
CA GLN A 67 -2.10 -6.76 6.48
C GLN A 67 -3.22 -6.09 7.28
N ALA A 68 -4.41 -6.69 7.27
CA ALA A 68 -5.51 -6.26 8.12
C ALA A 68 -5.14 -6.43 9.60
N GLY A 69 -5.65 -5.54 10.44
CA GLY A 69 -5.31 -5.47 11.85
C GLY A 69 -4.07 -4.61 12.06
N ASP A 70 -2.89 -5.19 12.07
CA ASP A 70 -1.66 -4.50 12.47
C ASP A 70 -1.09 -3.51 11.44
N GLY A 71 -1.57 -3.55 10.18
CA GLY A 71 -1.11 -2.67 9.11
C GLY A 71 0.31 -2.96 8.63
N ALA A 72 0.87 -4.11 8.94
CA ALA A 72 2.20 -4.49 8.48
C ALA A 72 2.28 -4.47 6.95
N PRO A 73 3.36 -3.93 6.34
CA PRO A 73 3.54 -3.97 4.90
C PRO A 73 3.70 -5.41 4.43
N LEU A 74 3.12 -5.73 3.28
CA LEU A 74 3.19 -7.06 2.69
C LEU A 74 4.06 -7.03 1.43
N GLU A 75 5.25 -7.62 1.52
CA GLU A 75 6.20 -7.78 0.43
C GLU A 75 5.84 -8.97 -0.46
N GLY A 76 6.16 -8.88 -1.76
CA GLY A 76 6.00 -9.97 -2.72
C GLY A 76 4.55 -10.31 -3.05
N ILE A 77 3.61 -9.42 -2.76
CA ILE A 77 2.21 -9.59 -3.14
C ILE A 77 2.05 -9.23 -4.61
N ARG A 78 1.47 -10.16 -5.36
CA ARG A 78 1.16 -9.97 -6.77
C ARG A 78 -0.13 -9.18 -6.92
N ILE A 79 -0.05 -8.00 -7.53
CA ILE A 79 -1.20 -7.19 -7.90
C ILE A 79 -1.32 -7.19 -9.41
N GLN A 80 -2.43 -7.69 -9.92
CA GLN A 80 -2.78 -7.60 -11.33
C GLN A 80 -3.56 -6.32 -11.60
N ILE A 81 -3.26 -5.68 -12.72
CA ILE A 81 -3.80 -4.37 -13.11
C ILE A 81 -4.26 -4.43 -14.55
N TRP A 82 -5.41 -3.85 -14.86
CA TRP A 82 -5.91 -3.66 -16.23
C TRP A 82 -6.86 -2.46 -16.30
N ALA A 83 -7.01 -1.91 -17.49
CA ALA A 83 -7.89 -0.78 -17.74
C ALA A 83 -8.19 -0.63 -19.23
N HIS A 84 -9.22 0.15 -19.55
CA HIS A 84 -9.40 0.73 -20.87
C HIS A 84 -8.46 1.93 -21.02
N THR A 85 -7.61 1.90 -22.03
CA THR A 85 -6.54 2.89 -22.24
C THR A 85 -6.55 3.43 -23.67
N THR A 86 -5.69 4.39 -23.92
CA THR A 86 -5.46 4.92 -25.28
C THR A 86 -4.89 3.89 -26.26
N GLU A 87 -4.40 2.74 -25.78
CA GLU A 87 -3.76 1.70 -26.60
C GLU A 87 -4.55 0.37 -26.65
N GLY A 88 -5.57 0.20 -25.81
CA GLY A 88 -6.34 -1.06 -25.80
C GLY A 88 -7.52 -1.05 -24.85
N HIS A 89 -8.44 -1.97 -25.09
CA HIS A 89 -9.62 -2.12 -24.25
C HIS A 89 -9.28 -3.01 -23.03
N GLU A 90 -9.98 -2.82 -21.91
CA GLU A 90 -9.83 -3.64 -20.70
C GLU A 90 -10.13 -5.15 -20.91
N ARG A 91 -10.67 -5.53 -22.06
CA ARG A 91 -10.89 -6.93 -22.48
C ARG A 91 -9.69 -7.54 -23.18
N ASP A 92 -8.79 -6.70 -23.67
CA ASP A 92 -7.66 -7.17 -24.46
C ASP A 92 -6.58 -7.71 -23.52
N TRP A 93 -5.98 -8.83 -23.88
CA TRP A 93 -4.98 -9.49 -23.04
C TRP A 93 -3.77 -8.59 -22.79
N GLU A 94 -3.39 -7.80 -23.78
CA GLU A 94 -2.29 -6.87 -23.78
C GLU A 94 -2.49 -5.69 -22.82
N SER A 95 -3.75 -5.42 -22.42
CA SER A 95 -4.09 -4.39 -21.41
C SER A 95 -3.96 -4.88 -19.97
N HIS A 96 -3.52 -6.13 -19.75
CA HIS A 96 -3.32 -6.73 -18.46
C HIS A 96 -1.85 -6.91 -18.13
N GLY A 97 -1.46 -6.60 -16.89
CA GLY A 97 -0.14 -6.87 -16.35
C GLY A 97 -0.21 -7.12 -14.86
N ALA A 98 0.83 -7.67 -14.29
CA ALA A 98 0.92 -7.86 -12.86
C ALA A 98 2.29 -7.39 -12.35
N THR A 99 2.33 -6.84 -11.15
CA THR A 99 3.55 -6.40 -10.47
C THR A 99 3.59 -6.95 -9.04
N LEU A 100 4.78 -6.94 -8.44
CA LEU A 100 4.97 -7.37 -7.05
C LEU A 100 5.18 -6.16 -6.16
N THR A 101 4.70 -6.26 -4.91
CA THR A 101 5.03 -5.27 -3.89
C THR A 101 6.47 -5.40 -3.42
N ASP A 102 7.08 -4.26 -3.10
CA ASP A 102 8.40 -4.17 -2.47
C ASP A 102 8.34 -4.44 -0.95
N ALA A 103 9.48 -4.33 -0.26
CA ALA A 103 9.61 -4.54 1.19
C ALA A 103 8.75 -3.57 2.03
N ASN A 104 8.33 -2.44 1.48
CA ASN A 104 7.43 -1.48 2.12
C ASN A 104 5.95 -1.74 1.78
N GLY A 105 5.67 -2.81 1.03
CA GLY A 105 4.34 -3.14 0.53
C GLY A 105 3.88 -2.24 -0.61
N VAL A 106 4.78 -1.52 -1.28
CA VAL A 106 4.44 -0.60 -2.38
C VAL A 106 4.47 -1.34 -3.71
N TYR A 107 3.48 -1.10 -4.55
CA TYR A 107 3.47 -1.55 -5.95
C TYR A 107 3.33 -0.36 -6.90
N ARG A 108 3.83 -0.53 -8.11
CA ARG A 108 3.74 0.45 -9.20
C ARG A 108 3.69 -0.25 -10.55
N MET A 109 2.86 0.29 -11.44
CA MET A 109 2.73 -0.11 -12.84
C MET A 109 2.66 1.14 -13.71
N ASP A 110 3.52 1.25 -14.71
CA ASP A 110 3.35 2.22 -15.80
C ASP A 110 2.45 1.62 -16.88
N MET A 111 1.50 2.40 -17.40
CA MET A 111 0.57 1.95 -18.41
C MET A 111 0.13 3.11 -19.30
N PRO A 112 -0.50 2.88 -20.46
CA PRO A 112 -1.04 3.94 -21.27
C PRO A 112 -2.13 4.72 -20.53
N GLN A 113 -2.38 5.97 -20.93
CA GLN A 113 -3.41 6.81 -20.32
C GLN A 113 -4.76 6.10 -20.27
N ILE A 114 -5.33 6.02 -19.07
CA ILE A 114 -6.69 5.50 -18.88
C ILE A 114 -7.67 6.50 -19.47
N VAL A 115 -8.59 5.99 -20.28
CA VAL A 115 -9.67 6.76 -20.91
C VAL A 115 -11.04 6.27 -20.41
N PRO A 116 -12.09 7.09 -20.52
CA PRO A 116 -13.42 6.69 -20.07
C PRO A 116 -13.92 5.43 -20.78
N ALA A 117 -14.37 4.46 -20.00
CA ALA A 117 -15.17 3.35 -20.43
C ALA A 117 -16.48 3.34 -19.64
N PHE A 118 -17.61 3.17 -20.33
CA PHE A 118 -18.93 3.21 -19.69
C PHE A 118 -19.19 4.50 -18.88
N GLY A 119 -18.72 5.63 -19.40
CA GLY A 119 -18.96 6.97 -18.85
C GLY A 119 -17.95 7.46 -17.81
N GLN A 120 -17.10 6.62 -17.27
CA GLN A 120 -16.12 7.01 -16.24
C GLN A 120 -14.73 6.41 -16.50
N PRO A 121 -13.64 7.21 -16.39
CA PRO A 121 -12.30 6.64 -16.39
C PRO A 121 -12.04 5.89 -15.08
N HIS A 122 -11.63 4.64 -15.18
CA HIS A 122 -11.37 3.78 -14.03
C HIS A 122 -10.31 2.72 -14.35
N GLY A 123 -9.64 2.27 -13.32
CA GLY A 123 -8.77 1.11 -13.40
C GLY A 123 -9.41 -0.09 -12.72
N HIS A 124 -8.83 -1.25 -12.95
CA HIS A 124 -9.13 -2.49 -12.25
C HIS A 124 -7.86 -3.03 -11.63
N LEU A 125 -7.97 -3.57 -10.41
CA LEU A 125 -6.86 -4.20 -9.73
C LEU A 125 -7.36 -5.45 -9.00
N ALA A 126 -6.51 -6.46 -8.96
CA ALA A 126 -6.79 -7.69 -8.23
C ALA A 126 -5.59 -8.13 -7.39
N TYR A 127 -5.84 -8.44 -6.13
CA TYR A 127 -5.13 -9.48 -5.43
C TYR A 127 -5.93 -10.78 -5.58
N ASP A 128 -5.32 -11.79 -6.19
CA ASP A 128 -5.92 -13.10 -6.36
C ASP A 128 -5.08 -14.14 -5.61
N ALA A 129 -5.68 -14.80 -4.63
CA ALA A 129 -5.04 -15.80 -3.79
C ALA A 129 -4.49 -17.00 -4.58
N ASP A 130 -5.09 -17.30 -5.74
CA ASP A 130 -4.71 -18.44 -6.58
C ASP A 130 -3.51 -18.13 -7.51
N TYR A 131 -3.15 -16.83 -7.66
CA TYR A 131 -2.13 -16.36 -8.60
C TYR A 131 -1.01 -15.57 -7.93
N GLY A 132 -0.49 -16.02 -6.83
CA GLY A 132 0.59 -15.33 -6.15
C GLY A 132 0.88 -15.93 -4.78
N ARG A 133 1.48 -15.13 -3.89
CA ARG A 133 1.62 -15.50 -2.49
C ARG A 133 0.24 -15.59 -1.87
N GLY A 134 -0.24 -16.80 -1.61
CA GLY A 134 -1.51 -17.06 -0.95
C GLY A 134 -1.52 -16.64 0.54
N GLY A 135 -2.60 -17.01 1.23
CA GLY A 135 -2.75 -16.76 2.67
C GLY A 135 -3.65 -15.57 3.00
N PHE A 136 -4.16 -14.87 2.01
CA PHE A 136 -5.13 -13.78 2.18
C PHE A 136 -6.36 -14.00 1.29
N LYS A 137 -7.45 -13.35 1.64
CA LYS A 137 -8.69 -13.37 0.85
C LYS A 137 -8.54 -12.56 -0.42
N THR A 138 -9.02 -13.10 -1.55
CA THR A 138 -9.05 -12.43 -2.85
C THR A 138 -9.84 -11.12 -2.77
N VAL A 139 -9.30 -10.06 -3.39
CA VAL A 139 -9.90 -8.71 -3.42
C VAL A 139 -9.79 -8.13 -4.81
N PHE A 140 -10.90 -7.62 -5.34
CA PHE A 140 -10.98 -6.89 -6.60
C PHE A 140 -11.38 -5.43 -6.36
N LEU A 141 -10.64 -4.49 -6.96
CA LEU A 141 -10.92 -3.06 -6.89
C LEU A 141 -11.28 -2.50 -8.26
N ARG A 142 -12.09 -1.44 -8.24
CA ARG A 142 -12.44 -0.62 -9.40
C ARG A 142 -12.39 0.85 -9.02
N PRO A 143 -11.20 1.41 -8.77
CA PRO A 143 -11.08 2.83 -8.44
C PRO A 143 -11.44 3.70 -9.64
N ILE A 144 -12.18 4.76 -9.38
CA ILE A 144 -12.61 5.72 -10.39
C ILE A 144 -11.70 6.95 -10.32
N MET A 145 -11.26 7.42 -11.47
CA MET A 145 -10.49 8.66 -11.58
C MET A 145 -11.41 9.88 -11.46
N ARG A 146 -10.97 10.89 -10.75
CA ARG A 146 -11.70 12.16 -10.64
C ARG A 146 -11.77 12.94 -11.96
N SER A 147 -10.78 12.73 -12.83
CA SER A 147 -10.68 13.38 -14.15
C SER A 147 -9.94 12.46 -15.12
N ALA A 148 -10.38 12.42 -16.38
CA ALA A 148 -9.67 11.72 -17.46
C ALA A 148 -8.30 12.35 -17.78
N ARG A 149 -7.99 13.52 -17.20
CA ARG A 149 -6.70 14.20 -17.37
C ARG A 149 -5.67 13.80 -16.31
N ASN A 150 -6.09 13.05 -15.27
CA ASN A 150 -5.14 12.57 -14.26
C ASN A 150 -4.14 11.63 -14.93
N THR A 151 -2.88 11.76 -14.58
CA THR A 151 -1.77 10.91 -15.07
C THR A 151 -1.38 9.82 -14.08
N SER A 152 -2.14 9.69 -12.99
CA SER A 152 -1.95 8.65 -11.98
C SER A 152 -3.25 8.31 -11.27
N LEU A 153 -3.29 7.10 -10.73
CA LEU A 153 -4.37 6.63 -9.87
C LEU A 153 -3.75 5.77 -8.76
N GLU A 154 -4.13 6.06 -7.53
CA GLU A 154 -3.70 5.29 -6.36
C GLU A 154 -4.82 4.41 -5.85
N ALA A 155 -4.49 3.16 -5.52
CA ALA A 155 -5.39 2.22 -4.88
C ALA A 155 -4.65 1.36 -3.85
N ASN A 156 -5.16 1.30 -2.63
CA ASN A 156 -4.52 0.59 -1.53
C ASN A 156 -5.31 -0.67 -1.15
N PHE A 157 -4.59 -1.72 -0.79
CA PHE A 157 -5.16 -2.97 -0.30
C PHE A 157 -4.84 -3.15 1.18
N VAL A 158 -5.83 -3.57 1.94
CA VAL A 158 -5.67 -4.13 3.28
C VAL A 158 -6.19 -5.56 3.21
N LEU A 159 -5.30 -6.54 3.24
CA LEU A 159 -5.63 -7.95 3.03
C LEU A 159 -5.92 -8.65 4.35
N ALA A 160 -7.10 -9.28 4.43
CA ALA A 160 -7.45 -10.17 5.52
C ALA A 160 -6.83 -11.56 5.30
N PRO A 161 -6.33 -12.23 6.34
CA PRO A 161 -5.97 -13.64 6.26
C PRO A 161 -7.13 -14.49 5.71
N ALA A 162 -6.79 -15.54 4.94
CA ALA A 162 -7.76 -16.47 4.35
C ALA A 162 -8.45 -17.34 5.40
#